data_18be7db2f3efe0b1e301383139e3c764
#
_entry.id   18be7db2f3efe0b1e301383139e3c764
#
_cell.length_a   1.000
_cell.length_b   1.000
_cell.length_c   1.000
_cell.angle_alpha   90.00
_cell.angle_beta   90.00
_cell.angle_gamma   90.00
#
_symmetry.space_group_name_H-M   'P 1'
#
loop_
_entity.id
_entity.type
_entity.pdbx_description
1 polymer ?
#
loop_
_entity_poly.entity_id
_entity_poly.type
_entity_poly.pdbx_seq_one_letter_code
_entity_poly.pdbx_strand_id
1 'polypeptide(L)'
;MAMKRVLGYLKHTQDFSLHYKKYPVVIKGYNDANWITGSNEVKSTSGYVFTLSGVAVSWRSFKQTCIARSTIESEFIALDKAGEEAEWLRNFLEDIPYWPKPLAPVCIHCDSQAAIGRAGSMMYNGKSCHIRRRHNTVRELLSSGIIMIDYVKSKDNVSYPLTKGLSREGVEKSSKRMGLRPRTSCHNGNST
;
A
#
# COMPACT_ATOMS: atom_id res chain seq x y z
N MET A 1 7.27 -14.80 22.26
CA MET A 1 6.57 -13.51 22.53
C MET A 1 5.65 -13.04 21.40
N ALA A 2 6.04 -13.16 20.12
CA ALA A 2 5.22 -12.70 18.98
C ALA A 2 3.83 -13.37 18.90
N MET A 3 3.75 -14.71 19.03
CA MET A 3 2.51 -15.48 18.97
C MET A 3 1.46 -15.02 19.99
N LYS A 4 1.86 -14.73 21.23
CA LYS A 4 0.94 -14.20 22.26
C LYS A 4 0.33 -12.85 21.87
N ARG A 5 1.09 -11.98 21.20
CA ARG A 5 0.60 -10.68 20.71
C ARG A 5 -0.42 -10.86 19.60
N VAL A 6 -0.16 -11.76 18.64
CA VAL A 6 -1.09 -12.07 17.55
C VAL A 6 -2.39 -12.66 18.10
N LEU A 7 -2.32 -13.66 18.97
CA LEU A 7 -3.49 -14.26 19.59
C LEU A 7 -4.27 -13.25 20.44
N GLY A 8 -3.57 -12.39 21.18
CA GLY A 8 -4.16 -11.29 21.93
C GLY A 8 -4.92 -10.31 21.03
N TYR A 9 -4.31 -9.90 19.91
CA TYR A 9 -4.94 -9.04 18.91
C TYR A 9 -6.20 -9.68 18.36
N LEU A 10 -6.13 -10.92 17.88
CA LEU A 10 -7.27 -11.66 17.32
C LEU A 10 -8.40 -11.80 18.34
N LYS A 11 -8.09 -12.11 19.62
CA LYS A 11 -9.08 -12.20 20.70
C LYS A 11 -9.81 -10.88 20.93
N HIS A 12 -9.12 -9.74 20.83
CA HIS A 12 -9.71 -8.42 21.08
C HIS A 12 -10.35 -7.78 19.83
N THR A 13 -10.26 -8.42 18.68
CA THR A 13 -10.81 -7.92 17.41
C THR A 13 -11.83 -8.85 16.78
N GLN A 14 -12.35 -9.84 17.53
CA GLN A 14 -13.36 -10.80 17.04
C GLN A 14 -14.63 -10.13 16.51
N ASP A 15 -15.02 -9.01 17.15
CA ASP A 15 -16.20 -8.24 16.80
C ASP A 15 -15.94 -7.14 15.75
N PHE A 16 -14.73 -7.09 15.19
CA PHE A 16 -14.41 -6.14 14.15
C PHE A 16 -14.77 -6.70 12.77
N SER A 17 -15.22 -5.80 11.89
CA SER A 17 -15.50 -6.11 10.49
C SER A 17 -15.05 -4.97 9.57
N LEU A 18 -14.89 -5.28 8.29
CA LEU A 18 -14.61 -4.30 7.26
C LEU A 18 -15.91 -3.62 6.85
N HIS A 19 -15.96 -2.29 6.98
CA HIS A 19 -17.16 -1.50 6.71
C HIS A 19 -16.97 -0.67 5.45
N TYR A 20 -17.58 -1.08 4.36
CA TYR A 20 -17.62 -0.33 3.12
C TYR A 20 -18.62 0.83 3.24
N LYS A 21 -18.13 2.06 3.14
CA LYS A 21 -18.96 3.26 3.11
C LYS A 21 -19.33 3.59 1.66
N LYS A 22 -20.51 4.23 1.47
CA LYS A 22 -20.92 4.71 0.15
C LYS A 22 -19.90 5.74 -0.38
N TYR A 23 -19.37 5.48 -1.60
CA TYR A 23 -18.71 6.36 -2.55
C TYR A 23 -17.59 7.30 -2.05
N PRO A 24 -16.59 7.55 -2.90
CA PRO A 24 -16.43 7.03 -4.26
C PRO A 24 -15.85 5.61 -4.31
N VAL A 25 -16.28 4.83 -5.32
CA VAL A 25 -15.76 3.47 -5.58
C VAL A 25 -14.45 3.62 -6.36
N VAL A 26 -13.41 4.05 -5.66
CA VAL A 26 -12.08 4.29 -6.22
C VAL A 26 -11.05 3.48 -5.46
N ILE A 27 -10.20 2.77 -6.21
CA ILE A 27 -9.04 2.11 -5.64
C ILE A 27 -7.95 3.14 -5.36
N LYS A 28 -7.41 3.10 -4.13
CA LYS A 28 -6.24 3.87 -3.72
C LYS A 28 -5.19 2.92 -3.17
N GLY A 29 -3.98 3.02 -3.70
CA GLY A 29 -2.81 2.30 -3.21
C GLY A 29 -1.98 3.15 -2.25
N TYR A 30 -1.26 2.49 -1.36
CA TYR A 30 -0.25 3.08 -0.48
C TYR A 30 0.95 2.15 -0.48
N ASN A 31 2.15 2.68 -0.59
CA ASN A 31 3.38 1.91 -0.46
C ASN A 31 4.32 2.54 0.56
N ASP A 32 5.09 1.70 1.23
CA ASP A 32 6.15 2.11 2.17
C ASP A 32 7.29 1.10 2.13
N ALA A 33 8.50 1.54 2.47
CA ALA A 33 9.62 0.66 2.70
C ALA A 33 10.35 0.99 4.00
N ASN A 34 10.91 -0.03 4.62
CA ASN A 34 11.84 0.12 5.72
C ASN A 34 13.21 -0.40 5.27
N TRP A 35 14.14 0.56 5.06
CA TRP A 35 15.49 0.26 4.66
C TRP A 35 16.30 -0.15 5.88
N ILE A 36 16.69 -1.41 5.96
CA ILE A 36 17.60 -2.01 6.96
C ILE A 36 17.45 -1.47 8.38
N THR A 37 16.74 -2.19 9.25
CA THR A 37 16.45 -1.76 10.64
C THR A 37 17.41 -2.32 11.70
N GLY A 38 18.34 -3.20 11.33
CA GLY A 38 19.25 -3.84 12.30
C GLY A 38 20.56 -4.27 11.68
N SER A 39 21.62 -4.34 12.51
CA SER A 39 22.97 -4.77 12.10
C SER A 39 23.02 -6.17 11.47
N ASN A 40 22.01 -7.01 11.73
CA ASN A 40 21.91 -8.37 11.19
C ASN A 40 20.96 -8.49 9.99
N GLU A 41 20.28 -7.42 9.58
CA GLU A 41 19.38 -7.44 8.44
C GLU A 41 20.03 -6.89 7.18
N VAL A 42 20.13 -7.71 6.15
CA VAL A 42 20.73 -7.33 4.86
C VAL A 42 19.67 -6.82 3.87
N LYS A 43 18.39 -7.15 4.09
CA LYS A 43 17.30 -6.87 3.16
C LYS A 43 16.25 -5.95 3.78
N SER A 44 15.82 -4.97 3.01
CA SER A 44 14.72 -4.07 3.35
C SER A 44 13.37 -4.79 3.39
N THR A 45 12.41 -4.23 4.10
CA THR A 45 11.03 -4.68 4.11
C THR A 45 10.19 -3.71 3.29
N SER A 46 9.38 -4.20 2.38
CA SER A 46 8.38 -3.43 1.64
C SER A 46 6.97 -3.78 2.10
N GLY A 47 6.07 -2.82 2.00
CA GLY A 47 4.66 -3.02 2.25
C GLY A 47 3.80 -2.21 1.29
N TYR A 48 2.62 -2.75 0.96
CA TYR A 48 1.58 -2.00 0.27
C TYR A 48 0.19 -2.33 0.83
N VAL A 49 -0.71 -1.39 0.70
CA VAL A 49 -2.13 -1.55 1.01
C VAL A 49 -2.94 -0.90 -0.10
N PHE A 50 -3.91 -1.61 -0.62
CA PHE A 50 -4.93 -1.05 -1.51
C PHE A 50 -6.26 -1.00 -0.79
N THR A 51 -6.95 0.12 -0.93
CA THR A 51 -8.26 0.36 -0.35
C THR A 51 -9.29 0.64 -1.45
N LEU A 52 -10.50 0.12 -1.26
CA LEU A 52 -11.68 0.43 -2.05
C LEU A 52 -12.69 1.12 -1.14
N SER A 53 -13.10 2.34 -1.46
CA SER A 53 -13.98 3.14 -0.61
C SER A 53 -13.47 3.31 0.83
N GLY A 54 -12.16 3.36 1.02
CA GLY A 54 -11.50 3.49 2.32
C GLY A 54 -11.40 2.19 3.14
N VAL A 55 -11.67 1.04 2.53
CA VAL A 55 -11.55 -0.28 3.14
C VAL A 55 -10.46 -1.08 2.45
N ALA A 56 -9.56 -1.70 3.22
CA ALA A 56 -8.49 -2.51 2.67
C ALA A 56 -9.03 -3.72 1.91
N VAL A 57 -8.60 -3.88 0.65
CA VAL A 57 -8.98 -5.01 -0.23
C VAL A 57 -7.80 -5.87 -0.61
N SER A 58 -6.59 -5.29 -0.66
CA SER A 58 -5.34 -6.03 -0.84
C SER A 58 -4.23 -5.40 0.01
N TRP A 59 -3.36 -6.23 0.58
CA TRP A 59 -2.20 -5.77 1.35
C TRP A 59 -1.13 -6.84 1.41
N ARG A 60 0.12 -6.40 1.51
CA ARG A 60 1.25 -7.31 1.66
C ARG A 60 2.39 -6.65 2.42
N SER A 61 3.07 -7.42 3.26
CA SER A 61 4.36 -7.11 3.85
C SER A 61 5.35 -8.20 3.46
N PHE A 62 6.52 -7.84 2.96
CA PHE A 62 7.51 -8.82 2.50
C PHE A 62 8.94 -8.28 2.56
N LYS A 63 9.91 -9.16 2.76
CA LYS A 63 11.33 -8.84 2.59
C LYS A 63 11.65 -8.71 1.11
N GLN A 64 12.40 -7.67 0.74
CA GLN A 64 12.84 -7.48 -0.64
C GLN A 64 13.74 -8.63 -1.10
N THR A 65 13.61 -9.03 -2.36
CA THR A 65 14.41 -10.12 -2.94
C THR A 65 15.83 -9.69 -3.27
N CYS A 66 16.06 -8.37 -3.45
CA CYS A 66 17.36 -7.77 -3.73
C CYS A 66 17.78 -6.83 -2.59
N ILE A 67 19.07 -6.53 -2.52
CA ILE A 67 19.63 -5.59 -1.55
C ILE A 67 19.51 -4.18 -2.14
N ALA A 68 18.72 -3.33 -1.47
CA ALA A 68 18.65 -1.91 -1.80
C ALA A 68 19.88 -1.18 -1.25
N ARG A 69 20.55 -0.41 -2.09
CA ARG A 69 21.76 0.33 -1.73
C ARG A 69 21.48 1.66 -1.03
N SER A 70 20.23 2.09 -1.03
CA SER A 70 19.77 3.33 -0.40
C SER A 70 18.30 3.25 -0.03
N THR A 71 17.85 4.17 0.83
CA THR A 71 16.43 4.36 1.16
C THR A 71 15.59 4.59 -0.11
N ILE A 72 16.09 5.41 -1.05
CA ILE A 72 15.41 5.71 -2.31
C ILE A 72 15.20 4.43 -3.14
N GLU A 73 16.19 3.55 -3.19
CA GLU A 73 16.05 2.28 -3.90
C GLU A 73 15.03 1.36 -3.23
N SER A 74 15.04 1.28 -1.90
CA SER A 74 14.06 0.45 -1.17
C SER A 74 12.63 0.95 -1.37
N GLU A 75 12.41 2.26 -1.32
CA GLU A 75 11.11 2.87 -1.59
C GLU A 75 10.65 2.65 -3.03
N PHE A 76 11.59 2.77 -3.97
CA PHE A 76 11.29 2.53 -5.37
C PHE A 76 10.93 1.06 -5.67
N ILE A 77 11.58 0.09 -4.98
CA ILE A 77 11.22 -1.33 -5.06
C ILE A 77 9.82 -1.59 -4.49
N ALA A 78 9.45 -0.90 -3.40
CA ALA A 78 8.10 -0.99 -2.85
C ALA A 78 7.05 -0.43 -3.82
N LEU A 79 7.36 0.70 -4.46
CA LEU A 79 6.50 1.33 -5.47
C LEU A 79 6.29 0.43 -6.70
N ASP A 80 7.36 -0.21 -7.20
CA ASP A 80 7.28 -1.17 -8.31
C ASP A 80 6.33 -2.34 -7.97
N LYS A 81 6.45 -2.89 -6.76
CA LYS A 81 5.56 -3.98 -6.31
C LYS A 81 4.12 -3.53 -6.08
N ALA A 82 3.91 -2.31 -5.62
CA ALA A 82 2.57 -1.72 -5.57
C ALA A 82 2.02 -1.49 -6.98
N GLY A 83 2.85 -1.11 -7.95
CA GLY A 83 2.46 -0.96 -9.35
C GLY A 83 1.95 -2.26 -9.98
N GLU A 84 2.67 -3.38 -9.77
CA GLU A 84 2.24 -4.70 -10.23
C GLU A 84 0.87 -5.10 -9.66
N GLU A 85 0.64 -4.84 -8.36
CA GLU A 85 -0.64 -5.12 -7.71
C GLU A 85 -1.76 -4.19 -8.21
N ALA A 86 -1.45 -2.92 -8.45
CA ALA A 86 -2.41 -1.96 -8.99
C ALA A 86 -2.89 -2.36 -10.39
N GLU A 87 -1.98 -2.82 -11.25
CA GLU A 87 -2.29 -3.35 -12.57
C GLU A 87 -3.21 -4.56 -12.47
N TRP A 88 -2.88 -5.51 -11.60
CA TRP A 88 -3.71 -6.70 -11.38
C TRP A 88 -5.12 -6.33 -10.90
N LEU A 89 -5.23 -5.45 -9.89
CA LEU A 89 -6.52 -5.00 -9.36
C LEU A 89 -7.34 -4.26 -10.43
N ARG A 90 -6.70 -3.44 -11.26
CA ARG A 90 -7.39 -2.74 -12.34
C ARG A 90 -7.92 -3.70 -13.38
N ASN A 91 -7.12 -4.67 -13.82
CA ASN A 91 -7.52 -5.71 -14.76
C ASN A 91 -8.67 -6.55 -14.19
N PHE A 92 -8.59 -6.93 -12.91
CA PHE A 92 -9.67 -7.62 -12.22
C PHE A 92 -10.98 -6.83 -12.22
N LEU A 93 -10.94 -5.51 -12.01
CA LEU A 93 -12.13 -4.66 -12.08
C LEU A 93 -12.67 -4.53 -13.53
N GLU A 94 -11.79 -4.61 -14.53
CA GLU A 94 -12.18 -4.57 -15.94
C GLU A 94 -13.01 -5.80 -16.34
N ASP A 95 -12.75 -6.93 -15.70
CA ASP A 95 -13.49 -8.18 -15.91
C ASP A 95 -14.88 -8.19 -15.23
N ILE A 96 -15.16 -7.24 -14.32
CA ILE A 96 -16.46 -7.16 -13.64
C ILE A 96 -17.49 -6.48 -14.57
N PRO A 97 -18.57 -7.18 -15.02
CA PRO A 97 -19.48 -6.68 -16.06
C PRO A 97 -20.18 -5.36 -15.72
N TYR A 98 -20.51 -5.14 -14.44
CA TYR A 98 -21.28 -3.96 -13.98
C TYR A 98 -20.41 -2.89 -13.33
N TRP A 99 -19.09 -3.02 -13.41
CA TRP A 99 -18.21 -1.98 -12.88
C TRP A 99 -18.25 -0.74 -13.78
N PRO A 100 -18.30 0.49 -13.20
CA PRO A 100 -18.31 1.71 -13.99
C PRO A 100 -17.08 1.83 -14.90
N LYS A 101 -17.28 2.05 -16.18
CA LYS A 101 -16.22 2.23 -17.19
C LYS A 101 -16.29 3.63 -17.80
N PRO A 102 -15.17 4.24 -18.22
CA PRO A 102 -13.81 3.71 -18.18
C PRO A 102 -13.22 3.70 -16.78
N LEU A 103 -12.29 2.75 -16.53
CA LEU A 103 -11.59 2.68 -15.25
C LEU A 103 -10.61 3.86 -15.10
N ALA A 104 -10.71 4.56 -13.99
CA ALA A 104 -9.73 5.59 -13.63
C ALA A 104 -8.35 4.96 -13.31
N PRO A 105 -7.24 5.70 -13.51
CA PRO A 105 -5.94 5.28 -13.04
C PRO A 105 -5.95 4.98 -11.54
N VAL A 106 -5.24 3.93 -11.12
CA VAL A 106 -5.08 3.62 -9.70
C VAL A 106 -4.06 4.59 -9.10
N CYS A 107 -4.50 5.43 -8.16
CA CYS A 107 -3.61 6.36 -7.47
C CYS A 107 -2.82 5.62 -6.37
N ILE A 108 -1.49 5.61 -6.49
CA ILE A 108 -0.56 5.06 -5.50
C ILE A 108 0.06 6.22 -4.71
N HIS A 109 -0.22 6.26 -3.40
CA HIS A 109 0.34 7.24 -2.49
C HIS A 109 1.68 6.76 -1.94
N CYS A 110 2.73 7.55 -2.14
CA CYS A 110 4.10 7.29 -1.71
C CYS A 110 4.60 8.46 -0.85
N ASP A 111 5.31 8.18 0.24
CA ASP A 111 5.87 9.21 1.10
C ASP A 111 7.31 9.60 0.76
N SER A 112 7.90 8.98 -0.26
CA SER A 112 9.24 9.30 -0.76
C SER A 112 9.18 10.15 -2.02
N GLN A 113 9.35 11.46 -1.88
CA GLN A 113 9.44 12.38 -3.02
C GLN A 113 10.57 11.99 -4.00
N ALA A 114 11.67 11.45 -3.49
CA ALA A 114 12.79 11.00 -4.32
C ALA A 114 12.43 9.76 -5.16
N ALA A 115 11.63 8.82 -4.62
CA ALA A 115 11.11 7.69 -5.38
C ALA A 115 10.11 8.15 -6.45
N ILE A 116 9.23 9.09 -6.11
CA ILE A 116 8.29 9.71 -7.06
C ILE A 116 9.04 10.41 -8.19
N GLY A 117 10.02 11.26 -7.86
CA GLY A 117 10.85 11.94 -8.86
C GLY A 117 11.60 10.96 -9.78
N ARG A 118 12.09 9.84 -9.24
CA ARG A 118 12.69 8.77 -10.02
C ARG A 118 11.68 8.11 -10.96
N ALA A 119 10.48 7.82 -10.50
CA ALA A 119 9.42 7.25 -11.33
C ALA A 119 9.02 8.18 -12.50
N GLY A 120 9.01 9.48 -12.28
CA GLY A 120 8.72 10.50 -13.30
C GLY A 120 9.87 10.75 -14.29
N SER A 121 11.11 10.34 -13.97
CA SER A 121 12.27 10.57 -14.82
C SER A 121 12.19 9.80 -16.14
N MET A 122 12.52 10.44 -17.26
CA MET A 122 12.54 9.81 -18.58
C MET A 122 13.65 8.76 -18.71
N MET A 123 14.75 8.92 -17.98
CA MET A 123 15.91 8.04 -18.08
C MET A 123 16.36 7.58 -16.69
N TYR A 124 16.72 6.30 -16.61
CA TYR A 124 17.39 5.75 -15.44
C TYR A 124 18.91 5.92 -15.56
N ASN A 125 19.49 6.83 -14.79
CA ASN A 125 20.92 7.12 -14.79
C ASN A 125 21.73 6.26 -13.80
N GLY A 126 21.11 5.30 -13.12
CA GLY A 126 21.77 4.44 -12.15
C GLY A 126 22.48 3.24 -12.79
N LYS A 127 23.48 2.69 -12.05
CA LYS A 127 24.29 1.54 -12.49
C LYS A 127 23.62 0.17 -12.22
N SER A 128 22.45 0.14 -11.58
CA SER A 128 21.80 -1.09 -11.09
C SER A 128 20.81 -1.65 -12.11
N CYS A 129 21.13 -2.78 -12.74
CA CYS A 129 20.27 -3.42 -13.77
C CYS A 129 18.88 -3.75 -13.26
N HIS A 130 18.76 -4.28 -12.03
CA HIS A 130 17.46 -4.67 -11.48
C HIS A 130 16.57 -3.45 -11.18
N ILE A 131 17.15 -2.31 -10.80
CA ILE A 131 16.41 -1.05 -10.64
C ILE A 131 16.01 -0.48 -12.00
N ARG A 132 16.88 -0.59 -13.01
CA ARG A 132 16.56 -0.15 -14.38
C ARG A 132 15.34 -0.86 -14.95
N ARG A 133 15.25 -2.18 -14.77
CA ARG A 133 14.09 -2.96 -15.21
C ARG A 133 12.81 -2.49 -14.52
N ARG A 134 12.85 -2.32 -13.19
CA ARG A 134 11.70 -1.81 -12.40
C ARG A 134 11.30 -0.39 -12.83
N HIS A 135 12.29 0.44 -13.12
CA HIS A 135 12.04 1.79 -13.62
C HIS A 135 11.23 1.75 -14.94
N ASN A 136 11.61 0.89 -15.87
CA ASN A 136 10.90 0.74 -17.13
C ASN A 136 9.46 0.25 -16.90
N THR A 137 9.24 -0.74 -16.02
CA THR A 137 7.92 -1.24 -15.66
C THR A 137 7.04 -0.12 -15.07
N VAL A 138 7.53 0.61 -14.06
CA VAL A 138 6.77 1.71 -13.44
C VAL A 138 6.47 2.81 -14.46
N ARG A 139 7.40 3.12 -15.34
CA ARG A 139 7.23 4.10 -16.42
C ARG A 139 6.14 3.66 -17.42
N GLU A 140 6.12 2.39 -17.78
CA GLU A 140 5.11 1.82 -18.66
C GLU A 140 3.70 1.95 -18.03
N LEU A 141 3.55 1.60 -16.76
CA LEU A 141 2.29 1.74 -16.02
C LEU A 141 1.82 3.19 -15.91
N LEU A 142 2.75 4.14 -15.75
CA LEU A 142 2.44 5.58 -15.73
C LEU A 142 2.03 6.09 -17.13
N SER A 143 2.79 5.71 -18.18
CA SER A 143 2.54 6.19 -19.54
C SER A 143 1.25 5.61 -20.15
N SER A 144 0.89 4.39 -19.79
CA SER A 144 -0.38 3.74 -20.19
C SER A 144 -1.59 4.23 -19.39
N GLY A 145 -1.40 5.07 -18.36
CA GLY A 145 -2.48 5.55 -17.52
C GLY A 145 -3.11 4.47 -16.63
N ILE A 146 -2.39 3.36 -16.38
CA ILE A 146 -2.83 2.32 -15.44
C ILE A 146 -2.71 2.83 -14.02
N ILE A 147 -1.60 3.48 -13.69
CA ILE A 147 -1.36 4.08 -12.38
C ILE A 147 -1.08 5.58 -12.47
N MET A 148 -1.33 6.26 -11.39
CA MET A 148 -0.78 7.59 -11.08
C MET A 148 -0.13 7.54 -9.71
N ILE A 149 0.86 8.41 -9.47
CA ILE A 149 1.59 8.45 -8.20
C ILE A 149 1.38 9.82 -7.58
N ASP A 150 1.06 9.84 -6.30
CA ASP A 150 0.86 11.07 -5.53
C ASP A 150 1.65 11.00 -4.21
N TYR A 151 1.97 12.16 -3.66
CA TYR A 151 2.69 12.28 -2.41
C TYR A 151 1.74 12.19 -1.21
N VAL A 152 2.14 11.44 -0.19
CA VAL A 152 1.48 11.40 1.11
C VAL A 152 2.50 11.60 2.23
N LYS A 153 2.10 12.28 3.31
CA LYS A 153 2.97 12.37 4.49
C LYS A 153 3.08 11.00 5.16
N SER A 154 4.28 10.62 5.65
CA SER A 154 4.51 9.30 6.28
C SER A 154 3.53 8.97 7.41
N LYS A 155 3.13 9.98 8.23
CA LYS A 155 2.11 9.80 9.28
C LYS A 155 0.71 9.44 8.76
N ASP A 156 0.45 9.73 7.48
CA ASP A 156 -0.83 9.48 6.81
C ASP A 156 -0.77 8.29 5.85
N ASN A 157 0.42 7.69 5.67
CA ASN A 157 0.63 6.51 4.85
C ASN A 157 0.03 5.26 5.54
N VAL A 158 -0.98 4.65 4.90
CA VAL A 158 -1.71 3.50 5.45
C VAL A 158 -0.86 2.23 5.43
N SER A 159 0.16 2.14 4.56
CA SER A 159 1.07 0.98 4.48
C SER A 159 2.18 0.97 5.54
N TYR A 160 2.41 2.08 6.25
CA TYR A 160 3.44 2.22 7.28
C TYR A 160 3.46 1.06 8.31
N PRO A 161 2.31 0.54 8.81
CA PRO A 161 2.29 -0.58 9.74
C PRO A 161 2.85 -1.90 9.21
N LEU A 162 2.94 -2.04 7.90
CA LEU A 162 3.41 -3.27 7.25
C LEU A 162 4.92 -3.36 7.16
N THR A 163 5.61 -2.25 7.41
CA THR A 163 7.07 -2.14 7.30
C THR A 163 7.74 -1.82 8.63
N LYS A 164 7.05 -1.16 9.54
CA LYS A 164 7.59 -0.66 10.81
C LYS A 164 6.73 -1.11 11.98
N GLY A 165 7.37 -1.43 13.11
CA GLY A 165 6.67 -1.77 14.35
C GLY A 165 5.91 -0.56 14.90
N LEU A 166 4.67 -0.78 15.34
CA LEU A 166 3.82 0.26 15.91
C LEU A 166 3.56 0.06 17.40
N SER A 167 3.27 1.16 18.10
CA SER A 167 2.62 1.14 19.41
C SER A 167 1.18 0.61 19.28
N ARG A 168 0.56 0.23 20.41
CA ARG A 168 -0.85 -0.21 20.43
C ARG A 168 -1.80 0.81 19.80
N GLU A 169 -1.62 2.08 20.12
CA GLU A 169 -2.41 3.19 19.56
C GLU A 169 -2.21 3.33 18.05
N GLY A 170 -0.96 3.14 17.58
CA GLY A 170 -0.63 3.14 16.16
C GLY A 170 -1.33 2.02 15.40
N VAL A 171 -1.38 0.81 15.97
CA VAL A 171 -2.11 -0.33 15.37
C VAL A 171 -3.61 -0.03 15.29
N GLU A 172 -4.21 0.49 16.36
CA GLU A 172 -5.64 0.84 16.39
C GLU A 172 -5.99 1.92 15.36
N LYS A 173 -5.19 2.99 15.27
CA LYS A 173 -5.37 4.06 14.28
C LYS A 173 -5.26 3.52 12.85
N SER A 174 -4.29 2.64 12.60
CA SER A 174 -4.07 2.05 11.27
C SER A 174 -5.21 1.10 10.89
N SER A 175 -5.68 0.27 11.81
CA SER A 175 -6.82 -0.61 11.59
C SER A 175 -8.08 0.19 11.22
N LYS A 176 -8.34 1.31 11.91
CA LYS A 176 -9.45 2.22 11.57
C LYS A 176 -9.29 2.83 10.17
N ARG A 177 -8.06 3.18 9.76
CA ARG A 177 -7.77 3.71 8.42
C ARG A 177 -7.94 2.65 7.32
N MET A 178 -7.75 1.38 7.66
CA MET A 178 -7.99 0.25 6.76
C MET A 178 -9.47 -0.19 6.73
N GLY A 179 -10.36 0.53 7.43
CA GLY A 179 -11.79 0.26 7.40
C GLY A 179 -12.29 -0.73 8.45
N LEU A 180 -11.43 -1.20 9.37
CA LEU A 180 -11.85 -2.07 10.47
C LEU A 180 -12.61 -1.27 11.54
N ARG A 181 -13.80 -1.72 11.90
CA ARG A 181 -14.65 -1.11 12.92
C ARG A 181 -15.38 -2.18 13.73
N PRO A 182 -15.73 -1.92 15.02
CA PRO A 182 -16.60 -2.79 15.79
C PRO A 182 -17.97 -2.94 15.12
N ARG A 183 -18.56 -4.13 15.13
CA ARG A 183 -19.89 -4.42 14.56
C ARG A 183 -21.01 -3.60 15.20
N THR A 184 -20.90 -3.27 16.48
CA THR A 184 -21.87 -2.48 17.22
C THR A 184 -22.07 -1.05 16.68
N SER A 185 -21.14 -0.54 15.86
CA SER A 185 -21.28 0.78 15.24
C SER A 185 -22.22 0.82 14.02
N CYS A 186 -22.77 -0.32 13.59
CA CYS A 186 -23.63 -0.41 12.40
C CYS A 186 -25.13 -0.15 12.67
N HIS A 187 -25.59 -0.21 13.92
CA HIS A 187 -27.03 -0.14 14.20
C HIS A 187 -27.60 1.25 14.53
N ASN A 188 -26.77 2.29 14.66
CA ASN A 188 -27.23 3.65 15.00
C ASN A 188 -27.37 4.60 13.81
N GLY A 189 -27.66 4.11 12.62
CA GLY A 189 -27.72 4.91 11.39
C GLY A 189 -29.06 4.91 10.64
N ASN A 190 -30.14 4.39 11.24
CA ASN A 190 -31.48 4.49 10.65
C ASN A 190 -32.53 4.75 11.76
N SER A 191 -32.67 6.01 12.13
CA SER A 191 -33.89 6.54 12.76
C SER A 191 -33.93 8.04 12.48
N THR A 192 -34.56 8.40 11.43
CA THR A 192 -35.44 9.50 11.04
C THR A 192 -35.31 9.82 9.59
#